data_69757b00fd1f306e3e7e36469e730908
#
_entry.id   69757b00fd1f306e3e7e36469e730908
#
_cell.length_a   1.000
_cell.length_b   1.000
_cell.length_c   1.000
_cell.angle_alpha   90.00
_cell.angle_beta   90.00
_cell.angle_gamma   90.00
#
_symmetry.space_group_name_H-M   'P 1'
#
loop_
_entity.id
_entity.type
_entity.pdbx_description
1 polymer ?
#
loop_
_entity_poly.entity_id
_entity_poly.type
_entity_poly.pdbx_seq_one_letter_code
_entity_poly.pdbx_strand_id
1 'polypeptide(L)'
;MQGSAKHITIINTGCANISSVRFAFERLGAQVTVTDDTHTIARAERLILPGVGSAPAAMKSIKQKQLVECIQGLKQPVLGVCLGMQLMVTSSEENDLGNKANTACLDLIAGEVKRMQVNQLRI
;
A
#
# COMPACT_ATOMS: atom_id res chain seq x y z
N MET A 1 -13.31 14.83 -28.60
CA MET A 1 -12.78 13.46 -28.67
C MET A 1 -12.71 12.85 -27.29
N GLN A 2 -13.16 11.65 -27.18
CA GLN A 2 -13.03 10.93 -25.93
C GLN A 2 -11.56 10.67 -25.64
N GLY A 3 -11.12 11.00 -24.46
CA GLY A 3 -9.81 10.60 -24.02
C GLY A 3 -9.73 9.08 -23.88
N SER A 4 -8.52 8.55 -23.99
CA SER A 4 -8.29 7.15 -23.65
C SER A 4 -8.59 6.91 -22.17
N ALA A 5 -8.94 5.69 -21.81
CA ALA A 5 -9.15 5.33 -20.42
C ALA A 5 -7.88 5.58 -19.62
N LYS A 6 -8.04 6.05 -18.39
CA LYS A 6 -6.90 6.22 -17.49
C LYS A 6 -6.32 4.87 -17.14
N HIS A 7 -5.00 4.78 -17.16
CA HIS A 7 -4.31 3.56 -16.77
C HIS A 7 -3.88 3.65 -15.31
N ILE A 8 -4.21 2.62 -14.55
CA ILE A 8 -3.87 2.51 -13.13
C ILE A 8 -3.16 1.18 -12.92
N THR A 9 -2.05 1.22 -12.20
CA THR A 9 -1.30 0.03 -11.84
C THR A 9 -1.45 -0.23 -10.36
N ILE A 10 -1.88 -1.43 -10.02
CA ILE A 10 -1.97 -1.89 -8.63
C ILE A 10 -0.72 -2.68 -8.32
N ILE A 11 -0.03 -2.30 -7.26
CA ILE A 11 1.16 -3.02 -6.80
C ILE A 11 0.71 -4.29 -6.08
N ASN A 12 1.10 -5.43 -6.60
CA ASN A 12 0.79 -6.72 -5.97
C ASN A 12 1.80 -7.00 -4.87
N THR A 13 1.45 -6.62 -3.65
CA THR A 13 2.32 -6.83 -2.49
C THR A 13 2.19 -8.22 -1.88
N GLY A 14 1.21 -9.00 -2.34
CA GLY A 14 0.92 -10.31 -1.77
C GLY A 14 -0.01 -10.30 -0.57
N CYS A 15 -0.28 -9.14 0.01
CA CYS A 15 -1.15 -8.99 1.18
C CYS A 15 -2.24 -7.95 0.90
N ALA A 16 -3.14 -8.26 -0.03
CA ALA A 16 -4.18 -7.30 -0.40
C ALA A 16 -5.39 -8.01 -1.00
N ASN A 17 -6.55 -7.39 -0.86
CA ASN A 17 -7.75 -7.79 -1.59
C ASN A 17 -7.76 -7.05 -2.93
N ILE A 18 -6.96 -7.55 -3.86
CA ILE A 18 -6.71 -6.87 -5.12
C ILE A 18 -7.96 -6.82 -5.99
N SER A 19 -8.76 -7.88 -5.99
CA SER A 19 -9.96 -7.96 -6.83
C SER A 19 -10.95 -6.83 -6.53
N SER A 20 -11.20 -6.54 -5.25
CA SER A 20 -12.11 -5.46 -4.87
C SER A 20 -11.62 -4.11 -5.35
N VAL A 21 -10.34 -3.84 -5.19
CA VAL A 21 -9.73 -2.57 -5.62
C VAL A 21 -9.77 -2.46 -7.14
N ARG A 22 -9.39 -3.53 -7.82
CA ARG A 22 -9.40 -3.58 -9.28
C ARG A 22 -10.78 -3.29 -9.84
N PHE A 23 -11.80 -3.97 -9.34
CA PHE A 23 -13.18 -3.79 -9.83
C PHE A 23 -13.69 -2.37 -9.57
N ALA A 24 -13.31 -1.77 -8.43
CA ALA A 24 -13.72 -0.40 -8.14
C ALA A 24 -13.19 0.58 -9.19
N PHE A 25 -11.92 0.45 -9.57
CA PHE A 25 -11.35 1.32 -10.60
C PHE A 25 -11.88 1.01 -11.99
N GLU A 26 -12.10 -0.26 -12.30
CA GLU A 26 -12.68 -0.64 -13.60
C GLU A 26 -14.09 -0.07 -13.76
N ARG A 27 -14.90 -0.05 -12.70
CA ARG A 27 -16.22 0.58 -12.74
C ARG A 27 -16.15 2.08 -13.03
N LEU A 28 -15.03 2.72 -12.70
CA LEU A 28 -14.83 4.13 -13.01
C LEU A 28 -14.24 4.35 -14.40
N GLY A 29 -14.09 3.31 -15.20
CA GLY A 29 -13.61 3.40 -16.57
C GLY A 29 -12.09 3.28 -16.70
N ALA A 30 -11.37 2.92 -15.64
CA ALA A 30 -9.93 2.76 -15.71
C ALA A 30 -9.54 1.42 -16.32
N GLN A 31 -8.40 1.41 -17.00
CA GLN A 31 -7.70 0.18 -17.35
C GLN A 31 -6.75 -0.14 -16.21
N VAL A 32 -6.79 -1.36 -15.70
CA VAL A 32 -6.05 -1.74 -14.50
C VAL A 32 -5.05 -2.85 -14.82
N THR A 33 -3.81 -2.62 -14.45
CA THR A 33 -2.74 -3.63 -14.46
C THR A 33 -2.39 -3.97 -13.02
N VAL A 34 -2.27 -5.25 -12.72
CA VAL A 34 -1.82 -5.74 -11.42
C VAL A 34 -0.46 -6.39 -11.61
N THR A 35 0.55 -5.94 -10.88
CA THR A 35 1.91 -6.43 -11.10
C THR A 35 2.79 -6.29 -9.85
N ASP A 36 3.78 -7.16 -9.73
CA ASP A 36 4.90 -6.99 -8.81
C ASP A 36 6.23 -6.79 -9.55
N ASP A 37 6.17 -6.57 -10.85
CA ASP A 37 7.35 -6.30 -11.65
C ASP A 37 7.84 -4.87 -11.44
N THR A 38 9.08 -4.72 -10.99
CA THR A 38 9.63 -3.42 -10.64
C THR A 38 9.73 -2.46 -11.82
N HIS A 39 10.00 -2.97 -13.01
CA HIS A 39 10.06 -2.12 -14.21
C HIS A 39 8.70 -1.57 -14.57
N THR A 40 7.67 -2.40 -14.51
CA THR A 40 6.30 -1.97 -14.79
C THR A 40 5.83 -0.95 -13.76
N ILE A 41 6.14 -1.19 -12.49
CA ILE A 41 5.77 -0.27 -11.40
C ILE A 41 6.47 1.08 -11.59
N ALA A 42 7.77 1.06 -11.87
CA ALA A 42 8.54 2.29 -12.00
C ALA A 42 8.07 3.17 -13.15
N ARG A 43 7.50 2.58 -14.21
CA ARG A 43 7.03 3.33 -15.37
C ARG A 43 5.54 3.63 -15.35
N ALA A 44 4.82 3.17 -14.35
CA ALA A 44 3.38 3.42 -14.25
C ALA A 44 3.10 4.91 -14.01
N GLU A 45 2.04 5.40 -14.60
CA GLU A 45 1.65 6.80 -14.42
C GLU A 45 0.96 7.04 -13.08
N ARG A 46 0.17 6.08 -12.62
CA ARG A 46 -0.61 6.15 -11.39
C ARG A 46 -0.59 4.80 -10.73
N LEU A 47 -0.31 4.80 -9.45
CA LEU A 47 -0.13 3.57 -8.69
C LEU A 47 -1.08 3.50 -7.50
N ILE A 48 -1.52 2.29 -7.23
CA ILE A 48 -2.29 1.99 -6.03
C ILE A 48 -1.46 1.05 -5.17
N LEU A 49 -1.29 1.43 -3.91
CA LEU A 49 -0.69 0.56 -2.90
C LEU A 49 -1.81 0.03 -2.01
N PRO A 50 -2.30 -1.18 -2.27
CA PRO A 50 -3.36 -1.76 -1.46
C PRO A 50 -2.77 -2.49 -0.26
N GLY A 51 -3.61 -2.86 0.68
CA GLY A 51 -3.17 -3.70 1.77
C GLY A 51 -4.31 -4.11 2.66
N VAL A 52 -4.25 -5.35 3.15
CA VAL A 52 -5.13 -5.86 4.19
C VAL A 52 -4.29 -6.70 5.15
N GLY A 53 -4.79 -6.87 6.36
CA GLY A 53 -4.10 -7.64 7.39
C GLY A 53 -3.23 -6.76 8.26
N SER A 54 -2.07 -7.24 8.66
CA SER A 54 -1.19 -6.54 9.60
C SER A 54 0.00 -5.92 8.90
N ALA A 55 0.51 -4.83 9.48
CA ALA A 55 1.70 -4.16 8.97
C ALA A 55 2.92 -5.09 8.93
N PRO A 56 3.20 -5.91 9.97
CA PRO A 56 4.34 -6.83 9.91
C PRO A 56 4.24 -7.84 8.76
N ALA A 57 3.07 -8.43 8.57
CA ALA A 57 2.88 -9.42 7.50
C ALA A 57 3.04 -8.78 6.12
N ALA A 58 2.47 -7.60 5.93
CA ALA A 58 2.57 -6.89 4.67
C ALA A 58 4.02 -6.48 4.38
N MET A 59 4.72 -5.93 5.36
CA MET A 59 6.12 -5.54 5.17
C MET A 59 7.00 -6.73 4.87
N LYS A 60 6.75 -7.88 5.52
CA LYS A 60 7.48 -9.11 5.22
C LYS A 60 7.27 -9.52 3.77
N SER A 61 6.05 -9.49 3.28
CA SER A 61 5.74 -9.85 1.89
C SER A 61 6.39 -8.89 0.90
N ILE A 62 6.32 -7.59 1.17
CA ILE A 62 6.94 -6.55 0.32
C ILE A 62 8.45 -6.76 0.23
N LYS A 63 9.10 -7.08 1.36
CA LYS A 63 10.53 -7.37 1.40
C LYS A 63 10.87 -8.64 0.63
N GLN A 64 10.08 -9.69 0.79
CA GLN A 64 10.31 -10.95 0.07
C GLN A 64 10.19 -10.76 -1.45
N LYS A 65 9.32 -9.88 -1.89
CA LYS A 65 9.16 -9.56 -3.30
C LYS A 65 10.17 -8.52 -3.80
N GLN A 66 11.04 -8.03 -2.91
CA GLN A 66 12.08 -7.05 -3.24
C GLN A 66 11.48 -5.75 -3.80
N LEU A 67 10.38 -5.30 -3.21
CA LEU A 67 9.65 -4.11 -3.69
C LEU A 67 9.96 -2.85 -2.89
N VAL A 68 10.65 -2.95 -1.75
CA VAL A 68 10.84 -1.79 -0.85
C VAL A 68 11.52 -0.63 -1.57
N GLU A 69 12.67 -0.89 -2.17
CA GLU A 69 13.44 0.18 -2.83
C GLU A 69 12.70 0.75 -4.03
N CYS A 70 12.02 -0.12 -4.79
CA CYS A 70 11.21 0.30 -5.93
C CYS A 70 10.13 1.29 -5.48
N ILE A 71 9.39 0.93 -4.44
CA ILE A 71 8.31 1.78 -3.94
C ILE A 71 8.86 3.08 -3.36
N GLN A 72 9.94 3.01 -2.61
CA GLN A 72 10.55 4.21 -2.02
C GLN A 72 11.08 5.18 -3.08
N GLY A 73 11.45 4.70 -4.24
CA GLY A 73 11.95 5.52 -5.33
C GLY A 73 10.88 6.13 -6.24
N LEU A 74 9.61 5.82 -6.01
CA LEU A 74 8.53 6.31 -6.87
C LEU A 74 8.33 7.82 -6.71
N LYS A 75 8.14 8.51 -7.83
CA LYS A 75 7.89 9.95 -7.85
C LYS A 75 6.51 10.30 -8.39
N GLN A 76 5.87 9.37 -9.06
CA GLN A 76 4.52 9.54 -9.58
C GLN A 76 3.48 9.38 -8.48
N PRO A 77 2.23 9.74 -8.72
CA PRO A 77 1.18 9.61 -7.72
C PRO A 77 0.98 8.17 -7.26
N VAL A 78 0.91 7.99 -5.95
CA VAL A 78 0.64 6.71 -5.31
C VAL A 78 -0.50 6.90 -4.32
N LEU A 79 -1.57 6.13 -4.48
CA LEU A 79 -2.70 6.14 -3.56
C LEU A 79 -2.63 4.89 -2.67
N GLY A 80 -2.47 5.10 -1.37
CA GLY A 80 -2.54 4.00 -0.40
C GLY A 80 -3.98 3.73 0.01
N VAL A 81 -4.38 2.47 0.01
CA VAL A 81 -5.74 2.06 0.36
C VAL A 81 -5.69 1.14 1.58
N CYS A 82 -6.45 1.47 2.62
CA CYS A 82 -6.52 0.73 3.90
C CYS A 82 -5.11 0.55 4.49
N LEU A 83 -4.70 -0.68 4.74
CA LEU A 83 -3.36 -0.96 5.26
C LEU A 83 -2.27 -0.37 4.35
N GLY A 84 -2.50 -0.33 3.04
CA GLY A 84 -1.55 0.29 2.11
C GLY A 84 -1.23 1.73 2.49
N MET A 85 -2.24 2.50 2.88
CA MET A 85 -2.03 3.86 3.39
C MET A 85 -1.18 3.85 4.65
N GLN A 86 -1.45 2.93 5.57
CA GLN A 86 -0.70 2.84 6.83
C GLN A 86 0.77 2.48 6.60
N LEU A 87 1.07 1.72 5.55
CA LEU A 87 2.45 1.34 5.23
C LEU A 87 3.27 2.50 4.65
N MET A 88 2.63 3.56 4.21
CA MET A 88 3.33 4.70 3.61
C MET A 88 4.09 5.55 4.63
N VAL A 89 3.78 5.44 5.91
CA VAL A 89 4.42 6.21 6.97
C VAL A 89 5.72 5.53 7.44
N THR A 90 6.40 6.16 8.38
CA THR A 90 7.71 5.70 8.88
C THR A 90 7.60 4.37 9.62
N SER A 91 6.60 4.25 10.51
CA SER A 91 6.47 3.06 11.37
C SER A 91 5.04 2.89 11.85
N SER A 92 4.76 1.68 12.35
CA SER A 92 3.48 1.33 12.94
C SER A 92 3.71 0.65 14.28
N GLU A 93 2.87 0.94 15.26
CA GLU A 93 2.89 0.23 16.53
C GLU A 93 2.42 -1.22 16.40
N GLU A 94 1.77 -1.55 15.30
CA GLU A 94 1.30 -2.92 15.07
C GLU A 94 2.50 -3.85 14.88
N ASN A 95 2.52 -4.95 15.63
CA ASN A 95 3.56 -5.99 15.51
C ASN A 95 2.94 -7.34 15.85
N ASP A 96 3.58 -8.42 15.36
CA ASP A 96 3.05 -9.78 15.52
C ASP A 96 3.61 -10.50 16.74
N LEU A 97 4.59 -9.95 17.41
CA LEU A 97 5.27 -10.64 18.49
C LEU A 97 4.82 -10.20 19.87
N GLY A 98 3.88 -9.26 19.95
CA GLY A 98 3.45 -8.71 21.23
C GLY A 98 4.55 -7.97 21.98
N ASN A 99 5.68 -7.72 21.34
CA ASN A 99 6.76 -6.94 21.94
C ASN A 99 6.51 -5.45 21.71
N LYS A 100 7.36 -4.61 22.27
CA LYS A 100 7.20 -3.15 22.18
C LYS A 100 7.85 -2.54 20.95
N ALA A 101 8.45 -3.35 20.08
CA ALA A 101 9.11 -2.85 18.90
C ALA A 101 8.09 -2.51 17.81
N ASN A 102 8.19 -1.31 17.28
CA ASN A 102 7.34 -0.90 16.17
C ASN A 102 7.77 -1.59 14.88
N THR A 103 6.83 -1.75 13.97
CA THR A 103 7.12 -2.24 12.62
C THR A 103 7.59 -1.08 11.76
N ALA A 104 8.79 -1.18 11.19
CA ALA A 104 9.26 -0.22 10.21
C ALA A 104 8.48 -0.39 8.91
N CYS A 105 7.97 0.71 8.38
CA CYS A 105 7.17 0.72 7.16
C CYS A 105 7.96 1.33 5.99
N LEU A 106 7.26 1.81 4.96
CA LEU A 106 7.91 2.24 3.71
C LEU A 106 8.52 3.64 3.79
N ASP A 107 8.13 4.42 4.78
CA ASP A 107 8.69 5.75 5.04
C ASP A 107 8.62 6.70 3.82
N LEU A 108 7.49 6.69 3.14
CA LEU A 108 7.22 7.65 2.07
C LEU A 108 6.74 8.99 2.62
N ILE A 109 6.09 8.96 3.77
CA ILE A 109 5.55 10.12 4.47
C ILE A 109 5.99 10.02 5.92
N ALA A 110 6.58 11.07 6.46
CA ALA A 110 6.98 11.08 7.86
C ALA A 110 5.74 11.00 8.77
N GLY A 111 5.73 10.01 9.66
CA GLY A 111 4.61 9.80 10.56
C GLY A 111 4.63 8.42 11.16
N GLU A 112 3.66 8.17 12.02
CA GLU A 112 3.53 6.89 12.72
C GLU A 112 2.06 6.48 12.79
N VAL A 113 1.81 5.18 12.69
CA VAL A 113 0.52 4.59 13.00
C VAL A 113 0.57 4.17 14.47
N LYS A 114 -0.33 4.72 15.27
CA LYS A 114 -0.40 4.45 16.70
C LYS A 114 -1.75 3.89 17.08
N ARG A 115 -1.75 3.05 18.10
CA ARG A 115 -2.98 2.56 18.67
C ARG A 115 -3.72 3.72 19.34
N MET A 116 -5.03 3.82 19.08
CA MET A 116 -5.85 4.81 19.73
C MET A 116 -5.96 4.51 21.22
N GLN A 117 -5.88 5.56 22.05
CA GLN A 117 -6.12 5.43 23.48
C GLN A 117 -7.62 5.58 23.73
N VAL A 118 -8.21 4.51 24.26
CA VAL A 118 -9.67 4.43 24.38
C VAL A 118 -10.15 4.38 25.83
N ASN A 119 -9.28 4.70 26.79
CA ASN A 119 -9.59 4.54 28.21
C ASN A 119 -10.84 5.29 28.66
N GLN A 120 -11.19 6.37 27.99
CA GLN A 120 -12.34 7.20 28.34
C GLN A 120 -13.30 7.33 27.16
N LEU A 121 -13.16 6.49 26.14
CA LEU A 121 -14.02 6.52 24.98
C LEU A 121 -14.95 5.31 24.98
N ARG A 122 -16.17 5.51 24.52
CA ARG A 122 -17.09 4.43 24.21
C ARG A 122 -17.03 4.19 22.71
N ILE A 123 -16.64 2.99 22.39
CA ILE A 123 -16.51 2.58 20.99
C ILE A 123 -17.44 1.41 20.74
#